data_11b94e51bcb2d48aa963d3ed63a89886
#
_entry.id   11b94e51bcb2d48aa963d3ed63a89886
#
_cell.length_a   1.000
_cell.length_b   1.000
_cell.length_c   1.000
_cell.angle_alpha   90.00
_cell.angle_beta   90.00
_cell.angle_gamma   90.00
#
_symmetry.space_group_name_H-M   'P 1'
#
loop_
_entity.id
_entity.type
_entity.pdbx_description
1 polymer ?
#
loop_
_entity_poly.entity_id
_entity_poly.type
_entity_poly.pdbx_seq_one_letter_code
_entity_poly.pdbx_strand_id
1 'polypeptide(L)'
;HRINQRYIEPILRRHVQKQALITCLYRHQVLSFTQDENQVTAQIQNLDQPDSQALTLSAAYMVGCDGGRSMVRKGMGAKLVGDEVVQRVQSTCIRAPHLIEHMKAPPAWAMFTVNPRRSGNIYAIDGKEVWLIHNYLRDHEADFESVDRDWAIRTILGVDDQFEYEVMSKEDWFGRRLVSDKLQEGRVFVAGDAAHLWVPYAGYGMNAGLADASNLAWHLAAQIESWASPHALTAYEKERHPITEQV
;
A
#
# COMPACT_ATOMS: atom_id res chain seq x y z
N HIS A 1 -15.71 4.83 10.47
CA HIS A 1 -15.77 5.59 9.22
C HIS A 1 -14.89 4.91 8.17
N ARG A 2 -15.30 5.01 6.90
CA ARG A 2 -14.54 4.52 5.76
C ARG A 2 -14.32 5.68 4.79
N ILE A 3 -13.11 5.74 4.23
CA ILE A 3 -12.73 6.76 3.27
C ILE A 3 -11.81 6.11 2.22
N ASN A 4 -11.99 6.45 0.96
CA ASN A 4 -11.05 6.04 -0.07
C ASN A 4 -9.74 6.82 0.08
N GLN A 5 -8.61 6.15 -0.10
CA GLN A 5 -7.26 6.67 0.08
C GLN A 5 -7.01 7.96 -0.71
N ARG A 6 -7.51 8.06 -1.94
CA ARG A 6 -7.41 9.27 -2.78
C ARG A 6 -7.94 10.56 -2.15
N TYR A 7 -8.84 10.45 -1.16
CA TYR A 7 -9.41 11.61 -0.46
C TYR A 7 -8.66 11.92 0.83
N ILE A 8 -8.12 10.91 1.54
CA ILE A 8 -7.39 11.14 2.79
C ILE A 8 -5.95 11.60 2.55
N GLU A 9 -5.26 11.08 1.53
CA GLU A 9 -3.87 11.46 1.23
C GLU A 9 -3.66 12.98 1.04
N PRO A 10 -4.49 13.70 0.25
CA PRO A 10 -4.33 15.15 0.13
C PRO A 10 -4.53 15.91 1.46
N ILE A 11 -5.33 15.36 2.38
CA ILE A 11 -5.53 15.96 3.71
C ILE A 11 -4.27 15.79 4.55
N LEU A 12 -3.71 14.58 4.60
CA LEU A 12 -2.47 14.29 5.33
C LEU A 12 -1.30 15.10 4.74
N ARG A 13 -1.18 15.14 3.41
CA ARG A 13 -0.16 15.94 2.72
C ARG A 13 -0.21 17.41 3.10
N ARG A 14 -1.39 18.03 3.08
CA ARG A 14 -1.56 19.42 3.50
C ARG A 14 -1.21 19.64 4.97
N HIS A 15 -1.49 18.64 5.83
CA HIS A 15 -1.13 18.71 7.24
C HIS A 15 0.38 18.67 7.43
N VAL A 16 1.07 17.73 6.79
CA VAL A 16 2.53 17.60 6.83
C VAL A 16 3.23 18.87 6.34
N GLN A 17 2.77 19.43 5.21
CA GLN A 17 3.35 20.64 4.62
C GLN A 17 3.26 21.89 5.53
N LYS A 18 2.34 21.89 6.50
CA LYS A 18 2.20 22.98 7.48
C LYS A 18 3.14 22.86 8.68
N GLN A 19 3.83 21.72 8.83
CA GLN A 19 4.73 21.50 9.96
C GLN A 19 6.11 22.09 9.68
N ALA A 20 6.51 23.06 10.48
CA ALA A 20 7.79 23.77 10.29
C ALA A 20 9.03 22.87 10.42
N LEU A 21 8.92 21.78 11.15
CA LEU A 21 10.00 20.81 11.38
C LEU A 21 10.07 19.71 10.31
N ILE A 22 9.18 19.73 9.29
CA ILE A 22 9.15 18.72 8.24
C ILE A 22 9.54 19.34 6.91
N THR A 23 10.59 18.80 6.28
CA THR A 23 10.97 19.13 4.91
C THR A 23 10.49 18.04 3.96
N CYS A 24 9.66 18.41 2.98
CA CYS A 24 9.15 17.49 1.95
C CYS A 24 9.92 17.66 0.65
N LEU A 25 10.65 16.65 0.23
CA LEU A 25 11.36 16.61 -1.05
C LEU A 25 10.56 15.79 -2.06
N TYR A 26 9.59 16.42 -2.73
CA TYR A 26 8.85 15.78 -3.81
C TYR A 26 9.70 15.68 -5.07
N ARG A 27 9.40 14.70 -5.93
CA ARG A 27 10.18 14.46 -7.14
C ARG A 27 11.65 14.13 -6.87
N HIS A 28 11.92 13.52 -5.71
CA HIS A 28 13.25 13.07 -5.33
C HIS A 28 13.23 11.56 -5.07
N GLN A 29 14.28 10.88 -5.51
CA GLN A 29 14.46 9.44 -5.35
C GLN A 29 15.71 9.16 -4.52
N VAL A 30 15.56 8.35 -3.50
CA VAL A 30 16.71 7.79 -2.77
C VAL A 30 17.36 6.72 -3.66
N LEU A 31 18.62 6.89 -3.99
CA LEU A 31 19.39 5.96 -4.84
C LEU A 31 20.07 4.87 -4.03
N SER A 32 20.65 5.25 -2.90
CA SER A 32 21.38 4.37 -2.00
C SER A 32 21.49 4.98 -0.61
N PHE A 33 21.86 4.18 0.36
CA PHE A 33 22.23 4.64 1.68
C PHE A 33 23.35 3.78 2.27
N THR A 34 24.04 4.34 3.25
CA THR A 34 25.00 3.67 4.13
C THR A 34 24.72 4.08 5.57
N GLN A 35 25.14 3.31 6.54
CA GLN A 35 25.04 3.67 7.94
C GLN A 35 26.34 3.34 8.69
N ASP A 36 26.57 4.08 9.75
CA ASP A 36 27.60 3.81 10.77
C ASP A 36 26.97 3.84 12.18
N GLU A 37 27.78 3.85 13.21
CA GLU A 37 27.31 3.88 14.61
C GLU A 37 26.53 5.15 14.97
N ASN A 38 26.69 6.24 14.21
CA ASN A 38 26.18 7.57 14.56
C ASN A 38 25.05 8.03 13.64
N GLN A 39 25.08 7.66 12.36
CA GLN A 39 24.17 8.23 11.35
C GLN A 39 23.90 7.30 10.18
N VAL A 40 22.88 7.64 9.42
CA VAL A 40 22.60 7.11 8.08
C VAL A 40 22.87 8.20 7.07
N THR A 41 23.57 7.88 5.98
CA THR A 41 23.83 8.80 4.88
C THR A 41 23.17 8.27 3.61
N ALA A 42 22.30 9.09 2.99
CA ALA A 42 21.55 8.74 1.79
C ALA A 42 21.97 9.62 0.60
N GLN A 43 22.03 8.99 -0.59
CA GLN A 43 22.18 9.68 -1.88
C GLN A 43 20.80 9.87 -2.52
N ILE A 44 20.45 11.11 -2.86
CA ILE A 44 19.11 11.49 -3.30
C ILE A 44 19.20 12.22 -4.64
N GLN A 45 18.48 11.74 -5.64
CA GLN A 45 18.42 12.35 -6.97
C GLN A 45 17.15 13.18 -7.13
N ASN A 46 17.30 14.40 -7.63
CA ASN A 46 16.17 15.20 -8.10
C ASN A 46 15.72 14.67 -9.48
N LEU A 47 14.50 14.20 -9.58
CA LEU A 47 13.93 13.64 -10.82
C LEU A 47 13.57 14.72 -11.87
N ASP A 48 13.49 15.98 -11.47
CA ASP A 48 13.31 17.10 -12.39
C ASP A 48 14.64 17.57 -12.99
N GLN A 49 15.76 17.13 -12.42
CA GLN A 49 17.12 17.40 -12.86
C GLN A 49 17.98 16.12 -12.82
N PRO A 50 17.69 15.14 -13.67
CA PRO A 50 18.31 13.81 -13.60
C PRO A 50 19.83 13.82 -13.82
N ASP A 51 20.35 14.83 -14.56
CA ASP A 51 21.79 14.99 -14.84
C ASP A 51 22.52 15.80 -13.73
N SER A 52 21.81 16.28 -12.72
CA SER A 52 22.43 16.99 -11.59
C SER A 52 23.15 16.00 -10.66
N GLN A 53 24.13 16.52 -9.93
CA GLN A 53 24.77 15.74 -8.88
C GLN A 53 23.74 15.34 -7.80
N ALA A 54 23.80 14.09 -7.37
CA ALA A 54 22.95 13.61 -6.29
C ALA A 54 23.24 14.39 -4.98
N LEU A 55 22.18 14.73 -4.28
CA LEU A 55 22.25 15.34 -2.95
C LEU A 55 22.60 14.28 -1.91
N THR A 56 23.55 14.58 -1.04
CA THR A 56 23.88 13.76 0.12
C THR A 56 23.17 14.30 1.35
N LEU A 57 22.35 13.47 2.00
CA LEU A 57 21.71 13.81 3.28
C LEU A 57 22.14 12.82 4.35
N SER A 58 22.46 13.35 5.54
CA SER A 58 22.74 12.56 6.73
C SER A 58 21.67 12.79 7.80
N ALA A 59 21.29 11.71 8.49
CA ALA A 59 20.30 11.74 9.56
C ALA A 59 20.64 10.72 10.64
N ALA A 60 20.13 10.93 11.85
CA ALA A 60 20.29 9.97 12.95
C ALA A 60 19.65 8.62 12.65
N TYR A 61 18.53 8.62 11.95
CA TYR A 61 17.76 7.41 11.60
C TYR A 61 17.16 7.54 10.19
N MET A 62 16.88 6.38 9.56
CA MET A 62 16.16 6.28 8.30
C MET A 62 14.98 5.34 8.44
N VAL A 63 13.84 5.72 7.88
CA VAL A 63 12.64 4.88 7.84
C VAL A 63 12.21 4.66 6.39
N GLY A 64 12.22 3.42 5.94
CA GLY A 64 11.71 3.01 4.63
C GLY A 64 10.20 2.77 4.68
N CYS A 65 9.44 3.68 4.04
CA CYS A 65 8.00 3.52 3.77
C CYS A 65 7.79 3.42 2.25
N ASP A 66 8.71 2.78 1.54
CA ASP A 66 8.89 2.79 0.09
C ASP A 66 8.22 1.60 -0.62
N GLY A 67 7.23 0.99 0.06
CA GLY A 67 6.31 0.01 -0.52
C GLY A 67 6.89 -1.39 -0.70
N GLY A 68 6.12 -2.27 -1.30
CA GLY A 68 6.44 -3.71 -1.39
C GLY A 68 7.74 -4.04 -2.13
N ARG A 69 8.22 -3.14 -2.99
CA ARG A 69 9.52 -3.29 -3.69
C ARG A 69 10.68 -2.63 -2.97
N SER A 70 10.47 -2.19 -1.74
CA SER A 70 11.36 -1.39 -0.91
C SER A 70 12.86 -1.62 -1.18
N MET A 71 13.54 -0.52 -1.53
CA MET A 71 15.00 -0.52 -1.64
C MET A 71 15.64 -0.44 -0.25
N VAL A 72 14.97 0.23 0.70
CA VAL A 72 15.46 0.33 2.08
C VAL A 72 15.50 -1.05 2.73
N ARG A 73 14.41 -1.84 2.64
CA ARG A 73 14.39 -3.22 3.13
C ARG A 73 15.53 -4.06 2.52
N LYS A 74 15.70 -3.99 1.20
CA LYS A 74 16.77 -4.73 0.52
C LYS A 74 18.16 -4.25 0.95
N GLY A 75 18.34 -2.93 1.09
CA GLY A 75 19.60 -2.32 1.50
C GLY A 75 20.02 -2.69 2.93
N MET A 76 19.06 -2.91 3.84
CA MET A 76 19.33 -3.43 5.18
C MET A 76 19.48 -4.98 5.22
N GLY A 77 19.43 -5.65 4.07
CA GLY A 77 19.58 -7.11 3.97
C GLY A 77 18.36 -7.90 4.44
N ALA A 78 17.21 -7.26 4.59
CA ALA A 78 15.97 -7.92 4.99
C ALA A 78 15.22 -8.50 3.77
N LYS A 79 14.52 -9.61 3.99
CA LYS A 79 13.77 -10.36 2.98
C LYS A 79 12.30 -10.48 3.36
N LEU A 80 11.44 -10.50 2.37
CA LEU A 80 10.03 -10.89 2.57
C LEU A 80 9.94 -12.41 2.63
N VAL A 81 9.19 -12.90 3.61
CA VAL A 81 8.93 -14.32 3.85
C VAL A 81 7.43 -14.55 3.89
N GLY A 82 6.95 -15.63 3.31
CA GLY A 82 5.52 -16.01 3.29
C GLY A 82 5.05 -16.42 1.90
N ASP A 83 3.77 -16.20 1.62
CA ASP A 83 3.11 -16.63 0.39
C ASP A 83 3.15 -15.51 -0.67
N GLU A 84 3.89 -15.74 -1.76
CA GLU A 84 4.05 -14.76 -2.84
C GLU A 84 2.78 -14.54 -3.65
N VAL A 85 1.94 -15.57 -3.79
CA VAL A 85 0.67 -15.50 -4.53
C VAL A 85 -0.40 -16.24 -3.76
N VAL A 86 -1.26 -15.52 -3.08
CA VAL A 86 -2.48 -16.03 -2.45
C VAL A 86 -3.67 -15.92 -3.41
N GLN A 87 -3.72 -14.84 -4.19
CA GLN A 87 -4.81 -14.56 -5.11
C GLN A 87 -4.33 -13.70 -6.28
N ARG A 88 -4.85 -13.95 -7.48
CA ARG A 88 -4.68 -13.10 -8.66
C ARG A 88 -5.97 -12.31 -8.89
N VAL A 89 -5.86 -11.01 -9.09
CA VAL A 89 -7.01 -10.11 -9.20
C VAL A 89 -6.89 -9.21 -10.42
N GLN A 90 -7.81 -9.34 -11.36
CA GLN A 90 -8.04 -8.29 -12.35
C GLN A 90 -8.81 -7.16 -11.65
N SER A 91 -8.20 -6.01 -11.54
CA SER A 91 -8.79 -4.81 -10.94
C SER A 91 -9.07 -3.78 -12.01
N THR A 92 -10.33 -3.34 -12.12
CA THR A 92 -10.74 -2.40 -13.17
C THR A 92 -11.56 -1.28 -12.55
N CYS A 93 -11.10 -0.05 -12.73
CA CYS A 93 -11.89 1.14 -12.40
C CYS A 93 -12.75 1.51 -13.62
N ILE A 94 -14.04 1.63 -13.41
CA ILE A 94 -15.00 1.97 -14.45
C ILE A 94 -15.81 3.21 -14.07
N ARG A 95 -16.27 3.95 -15.09
CA ARG A 95 -17.36 4.92 -14.97
C ARG A 95 -18.64 4.29 -15.49
N ALA A 96 -19.65 4.18 -14.66
CA ALA A 96 -20.95 3.59 -14.96
C ALA A 96 -22.05 4.41 -14.30
N PRO A 97 -22.50 5.54 -14.91
CA PRO A 97 -23.45 6.48 -14.30
C PRO A 97 -24.79 5.82 -13.92
N HIS A 98 -25.24 4.85 -14.71
CA HIS A 98 -26.54 4.19 -14.54
C HIS A 98 -26.48 2.90 -13.71
N LEU A 99 -25.31 2.52 -13.16
CA LEU A 99 -25.17 1.26 -12.44
C LEU A 99 -26.11 1.17 -11.23
N ILE A 100 -26.29 2.27 -10.50
CA ILE A 100 -27.18 2.30 -9.32
C ILE A 100 -28.62 1.93 -9.69
N GLU A 101 -29.10 2.35 -10.86
CA GLU A 101 -30.45 2.08 -11.35
C GLU A 101 -30.68 0.58 -11.68
N HIS A 102 -29.61 -0.15 -12.01
CA HIS A 102 -29.61 -1.58 -12.29
C HIS A 102 -29.47 -2.45 -11.05
N MET A 103 -29.09 -1.86 -9.90
CA MET A 103 -28.91 -2.61 -8.67
C MET A 103 -30.26 -3.06 -8.09
N LYS A 104 -30.36 -4.35 -7.78
CA LYS A 104 -31.54 -4.93 -7.11
C LYS A 104 -31.56 -4.71 -5.61
N ALA A 105 -30.41 -4.36 -5.01
CA ALA A 105 -30.23 -4.09 -3.60
C ALA A 105 -29.84 -2.63 -3.39
N PRO A 106 -30.08 -2.05 -2.20
CA PRO A 106 -29.62 -0.70 -1.90
C PRO A 106 -28.12 -0.55 -2.14
N PRO A 107 -27.65 0.59 -2.69
CA PRO A 107 -26.24 0.82 -2.91
C PRO A 107 -25.45 0.72 -1.61
N ALA A 108 -24.30 0.07 -1.66
CA ALA A 108 -23.36 -0.06 -0.56
C ALA A 108 -21.96 0.40 -1.02
N TRP A 109 -21.10 0.73 -0.07
CA TRP A 109 -19.71 1.09 -0.39
C TRP A 109 -18.91 -0.09 -0.97
N ALA A 110 -19.27 -1.32 -0.59
CA ALA A 110 -18.76 -2.56 -1.16
C ALA A 110 -19.88 -3.59 -1.30
N MET A 111 -19.90 -4.27 -2.41
CA MET A 111 -20.83 -5.35 -2.71
C MET A 111 -20.03 -6.58 -3.12
N PHE A 112 -20.39 -7.73 -2.57
CA PHE A 112 -19.78 -9.01 -2.86
C PHE A 112 -20.74 -9.81 -3.71
N THR A 113 -20.38 -10.02 -4.96
CA THR A 113 -21.17 -10.83 -5.88
C THR A 113 -20.72 -12.28 -5.79
N VAL A 114 -21.62 -13.16 -5.39
CA VAL A 114 -21.37 -14.60 -5.31
C VAL A 114 -22.30 -15.32 -6.28
N ASN A 115 -21.77 -15.81 -7.39
CA ASN A 115 -22.50 -16.59 -8.36
C ASN A 115 -21.59 -17.63 -9.03
N PRO A 116 -22.18 -18.75 -9.56
CA PRO A 116 -21.39 -19.86 -10.10
C PRO A 116 -20.62 -19.50 -11.39
N ARG A 117 -21.05 -18.47 -12.14
CA ARG A 117 -20.35 -18.04 -13.36
C ARG A 117 -19.09 -17.25 -13.02
N ARG A 118 -19.23 -16.17 -12.22
CA ARG A 118 -18.10 -15.34 -11.81
C ARG A 118 -18.44 -14.56 -10.55
N SER A 119 -17.70 -14.82 -9.49
CA SER A 119 -17.76 -14.02 -8.27
C SER A 119 -16.78 -12.86 -8.32
N GLY A 120 -17.10 -11.78 -7.63
CA GLY A 120 -16.23 -10.60 -7.56
C GLY A 120 -16.71 -9.56 -6.56
N ASN A 121 -15.97 -8.48 -6.45
CA ASN A 121 -16.32 -7.38 -5.56
C ASN A 121 -16.50 -6.10 -6.36
N ILE A 122 -17.43 -5.27 -5.92
CA ILE A 122 -17.75 -3.95 -6.48
C ILE A 122 -17.57 -2.95 -5.35
N TYR A 123 -16.72 -1.94 -5.57
CA TYR A 123 -16.47 -0.87 -4.58
C TYR A 123 -16.89 0.47 -5.16
N ALA A 124 -17.72 1.20 -4.42
CA ALA A 124 -18.05 2.58 -4.75
C ALA A 124 -16.85 3.49 -4.44
N ILE A 125 -16.37 4.23 -5.43
CA ILE A 125 -15.25 5.16 -5.26
C ILE A 125 -15.75 6.55 -4.87
N ASP A 126 -16.72 7.09 -5.60
CA ASP A 126 -17.31 8.41 -5.37
C ASP A 126 -18.75 8.35 -4.87
N GLY A 127 -19.32 7.16 -4.80
CA GLY A 127 -20.72 6.92 -4.41
C GLY A 127 -21.75 7.37 -5.46
N LYS A 128 -21.34 7.60 -6.71
CA LYS A 128 -22.19 8.06 -7.82
C LYS A 128 -22.00 7.20 -9.07
N GLU A 129 -20.88 7.38 -9.75
CA GLU A 129 -20.66 6.81 -11.07
C GLU A 129 -19.32 6.07 -11.23
N VAL A 130 -18.39 6.23 -10.29
CA VAL A 130 -17.07 5.60 -10.36
C VAL A 130 -17.01 4.39 -9.45
N TRP A 131 -16.68 3.24 -10.05
CA TRP A 131 -16.70 1.93 -9.41
C TRP A 131 -15.38 1.20 -9.65
N LEU A 132 -14.90 0.47 -8.64
CA LEU A 132 -13.77 -0.42 -8.76
C LEU A 132 -14.28 -1.87 -8.72
N ILE A 133 -13.97 -2.62 -9.75
CA ILE A 133 -14.40 -4.02 -9.90
C ILE A 133 -13.20 -4.93 -9.69
N HIS A 134 -13.30 -5.87 -8.76
CA HIS A 134 -12.31 -6.92 -8.56
C HIS A 134 -12.86 -8.24 -9.06
N ASN A 135 -12.22 -8.79 -10.07
CA ASN A 135 -12.41 -10.12 -10.57
C ASN A 135 -11.31 -11.05 -10.05
N TYR A 136 -11.66 -12.02 -9.23
CA TYR A 136 -10.73 -12.98 -8.66
C TYR A 136 -10.52 -14.14 -9.61
N LEU A 137 -9.28 -14.34 -10.08
CA LEU A 137 -8.95 -15.46 -10.94
C LEU A 137 -9.03 -16.78 -10.16
N ARG A 138 -9.51 -17.82 -10.82
CA ARG A 138 -9.58 -19.19 -10.30
C ARG A 138 -8.23 -19.87 -10.50
N ASP A 139 -7.97 -20.95 -9.76
CA ASP A 139 -6.69 -21.68 -9.80
C ASP A 139 -6.31 -22.19 -11.19
N HIS A 140 -7.33 -22.61 -12.00
CA HIS A 140 -7.12 -23.11 -13.35
C HIS A 140 -6.92 -22.02 -14.42
N GLU A 141 -7.13 -20.77 -14.08
CA GLU A 141 -6.91 -19.63 -14.97
C GLU A 141 -5.43 -19.21 -14.89
N ALA A 142 -4.69 -19.40 -15.97
CA ALA A 142 -3.23 -19.35 -15.96
C ALA A 142 -2.66 -17.97 -15.64
N ASP A 143 -3.26 -16.94 -16.22
CA ASP A 143 -2.81 -15.55 -16.12
C ASP A 143 -4.00 -14.58 -16.24
N PHE A 144 -3.69 -13.28 -16.17
CA PHE A 144 -4.71 -12.23 -16.28
C PHE A 144 -5.36 -12.15 -17.65
N GLU A 145 -4.70 -12.62 -18.70
CA GLU A 145 -5.20 -12.59 -20.07
C GLU A 145 -6.12 -13.78 -20.38
N SER A 146 -6.10 -14.83 -19.57
CA SER A 146 -6.93 -16.04 -19.74
C SER A 146 -8.41 -15.80 -19.48
N VAL A 147 -8.78 -14.66 -18.90
CA VAL A 147 -10.17 -14.29 -18.59
C VAL A 147 -10.55 -13.00 -19.29
N ASP A 148 -11.57 -13.07 -20.14
CA ASP A 148 -12.14 -11.88 -20.76
C ASP A 148 -12.67 -10.91 -19.70
N ARG A 149 -12.11 -9.73 -19.68
CA ARG A 149 -12.35 -8.72 -18.66
C ARG A 149 -13.75 -8.12 -18.74
N ASP A 150 -14.24 -7.85 -19.96
CA ASP A 150 -15.57 -7.29 -20.16
C ASP A 150 -16.65 -8.31 -19.74
N TRP A 151 -16.49 -9.55 -20.16
CA TRP A 151 -17.38 -10.63 -19.71
C TRP A 151 -17.37 -10.77 -18.18
N ALA A 152 -16.20 -10.72 -17.55
CA ALA A 152 -16.09 -10.84 -16.10
C ALA A 152 -16.78 -9.67 -15.40
N ILE A 153 -16.55 -8.44 -15.84
CA ILE A 153 -17.19 -7.23 -15.31
C ILE A 153 -18.70 -7.33 -15.43
N ARG A 154 -19.23 -7.62 -16.61
CA ARG A 154 -20.69 -7.76 -16.86
C ARG A 154 -21.31 -8.85 -16.00
N THR A 155 -20.63 -9.98 -15.88
CA THR A 155 -21.12 -11.10 -15.05
C THR A 155 -21.15 -10.73 -13.57
N ILE A 156 -20.12 -10.01 -13.06
CA ILE A 156 -20.05 -9.53 -11.68
C ILE A 156 -21.13 -8.47 -11.41
N LEU A 157 -21.32 -7.55 -12.35
CA LEU A 157 -22.34 -6.49 -12.24
C LEU A 157 -23.77 -7.04 -12.42
N GLY A 158 -23.93 -8.18 -13.10
CA GLY A 158 -25.23 -8.75 -13.43
C GLY A 158 -25.96 -7.98 -14.52
N VAL A 159 -25.22 -7.41 -15.47
CA VAL A 159 -25.72 -6.62 -16.60
C VAL A 159 -25.49 -7.35 -17.92
N ASP A 160 -26.24 -6.98 -18.95
CA ASP A 160 -26.13 -7.51 -20.31
C ASP A 160 -25.14 -6.68 -21.18
N ASP A 161 -25.05 -7.06 -22.45
CA ASP A 161 -24.14 -6.42 -23.41
C ASP A 161 -24.60 -4.99 -23.83
N GLN A 162 -25.85 -4.62 -23.53
CA GLN A 162 -26.37 -3.27 -23.81
C GLN A 162 -26.02 -2.27 -22.72
N PHE A 163 -25.57 -2.74 -21.54
CA PHE A 163 -25.16 -1.86 -20.47
C PHE A 163 -23.85 -1.14 -20.82
N GLU A 164 -23.87 0.16 -20.83
CA GLU A 164 -22.71 0.99 -21.18
C GLU A 164 -21.89 1.38 -19.94
N TYR A 165 -20.56 1.25 -20.05
CA TYR A 165 -19.60 1.76 -19.07
C TYR A 165 -18.29 2.11 -19.76
N GLU A 166 -17.50 2.97 -19.16
CA GLU A 166 -16.17 3.39 -19.60
C GLU A 166 -15.11 2.80 -18.67
N VAL A 167 -14.08 2.16 -19.24
CA VAL A 167 -12.91 1.71 -18.47
C VAL A 167 -11.97 2.90 -18.26
N MET A 168 -11.79 3.32 -17.01
CA MET A 168 -10.93 4.42 -16.61
C MET A 168 -9.48 3.97 -16.37
N SER A 169 -9.30 2.82 -15.71
CA SER A 169 -7.97 2.22 -15.47
C SER A 169 -8.07 0.72 -15.25
N LYS A 170 -6.95 0.04 -15.50
CA LYS A 170 -6.75 -1.39 -15.24
C LYS A 170 -5.49 -1.54 -14.40
N GLU A 171 -5.62 -2.20 -13.25
CA GLU A 171 -4.52 -2.47 -12.33
C GLU A 171 -4.61 -3.91 -11.84
N ASP A 172 -3.95 -4.82 -12.54
CA ASP A 172 -3.93 -6.22 -12.15
C ASP A 172 -2.86 -6.44 -11.08
N TRP A 173 -3.19 -7.22 -10.06
CA TRP A 173 -2.29 -7.41 -8.92
C TRP A 173 -2.38 -8.82 -8.33
N PHE A 174 -1.32 -9.17 -7.62
CA PHE A 174 -1.22 -10.39 -6.83
C PHE A 174 -1.49 -10.08 -5.37
N GLY A 175 -2.48 -10.73 -4.80
CA GLY A 175 -2.67 -10.79 -3.35
C GLY A 175 -1.53 -11.61 -2.75
N ARG A 176 -0.81 -11.02 -1.80
CA ARG A 176 0.36 -11.61 -1.16
C ARG A 176 0.15 -11.66 0.34
N ARG A 177 0.83 -12.59 1.00
CA ARG A 177 0.97 -12.63 2.45
C ARG A 177 2.45 -12.76 2.78
N LEU A 178 3.12 -11.63 2.87
CA LEU A 178 4.57 -11.56 3.05
C LEU A 178 4.91 -10.62 4.20
N VAL A 179 5.84 -11.02 5.04
CA VAL A 179 6.37 -10.23 6.16
C VAL A 179 7.89 -10.17 6.04
N SER A 180 8.48 -9.01 6.33
CA SER A 180 9.92 -8.85 6.41
C SER A 180 10.47 -9.65 7.57
N ASP A 181 11.55 -10.39 7.37
CA ASP A 181 12.23 -11.19 8.39
C ASP A 181 12.86 -10.33 9.50
N LYS A 182 13.01 -9.03 9.27
CA LYS A 182 13.39 -8.03 10.28
C LYS A 182 12.81 -6.65 9.90
N LEU A 183 12.46 -5.86 10.89
CA LEU A 183 11.94 -4.50 10.71
C LEU A 183 12.96 -3.41 11.01
N GLN A 184 14.10 -3.79 11.59
CA GLN A 184 15.20 -2.91 11.98
C GLN A 184 16.56 -3.52 11.65
N GLU A 185 17.49 -2.68 11.20
CA GLU A 185 18.92 -2.98 11.14
C GLU A 185 19.71 -1.73 11.51
N GLY A 186 20.30 -1.73 12.71
CA GLY A 186 20.99 -0.55 13.22
C GLY A 186 20.08 0.67 13.33
N ARG A 187 20.34 1.68 12.50
CA ARG A 187 19.60 2.95 12.45
C ARG A 187 18.53 3.02 11.35
N VAL A 188 18.35 1.92 10.64
CA VAL A 188 17.42 1.83 9.51
C VAL A 188 16.22 0.96 9.88
N PHE A 189 15.03 1.45 9.58
CA PHE A 189 13.75 0.81 9.87
C PHE A 189 12.89 0.70 8.62
N VAL A 190 11.94 -0.24 8.60
CA VAL A 190 10.89 -0.33 7.58
C VAL A 190 9.53 -0.38 8.23
N ALA A 191 8.52 0.21 7.54
CA ALA A 191 7.13 0.31 8.01
C ALA A 191 6.15 0.18 6.84
N GLY A 192 4.93 -0.22 7.14
CA GLY A 192 3.87 -0.40 6.14
C GLY A 192 4.23 -1.44 5.09
N ASP A 193 3.89 -1.19 3.82
CA ASP A 193 4.14 -2.14 2.71
C ASP A 193 5.62 -2.44 2.47
N ALA A 194 6.54 -1.64 3.01
CA ALA A 194 7.96 -1.98 3.02
C ALA A 194 8.28 -3.12 3.99
N ALA A 195 7.51 -3.26 5.06
CA ALA A 195 7.64 -4.27 6.09
C ALA A 195 6.76 -5.50 5.87
N HIS A 196 5.54 -5.33 5.37
CA HIS A 196 4.56 -6.41 5.20
C HIS A 196 3.59 -6.16 4.05
N LEU A 197 3.22 -7.21 3.34
CA LEU A 197 2.25 -7.19 2.25
C LEU A 197 1.14 -8.19 2.56
N TRP A 198 -0.11 -7.71 2.57
CA TRP A 198 -1.27 -8.54 2.85
C TRP A 198 -2.31 -8.45 1.74
N VAL A 199 -3.11 -9.50 1.61
CA VAL A 199 -4.30 -9.45 0.78
C VAL A 199 -5.28 -8.41 1.33
N PRO A 200 -5.89 -7.57 0.49
CA PRO A 200 -6.66 -6.40 0.94
C PRO A 200 -8.07 -6.73 1.46
N TYR A 201 -8.38 -7.97 1.79
CA TYR A 201 -9.73 -8.44 2.10
C TYR A 201 -10.43 -7.68 3.22
N ALA A 202 -9.72 -7.26 4.24
CA ALA A 202 -10.30 -6.55 5.38
C ALA A 202 -9.86 -5.08 5.49
N GLY A 203 -9.06 -4.56 4.54
CA GLY A 203 -8.58 -3.19 4.55
C GLY A 203 -7.54 -2.90 5.64
N TYR A 204 -6.78 -3.89 6.05
CA TYR A 204 -5.79 -3.74 7.12
C TYR A 204 -4.52 -3.01 6.71
N GLY A 205 -4.08 -3.10 5.44
CA GLY A 205 -2.77 -2.62 5.01
C GLY A 205 -2.47 -1.16 5.40
N MET A 206 -3.32 -0.22 5.00
CA MET A 206 -3.15 1.20 5.37
C MET A 206 -3.21 1.42 6.89
N ASN A 207 -4.14 0.74 7.58
CA ASN A 207 -4.30 0.90 9.02
C ASN A 207 -3.10 0.34 9.80
N ALA A 208 -2.54 -0.78 9.35
CA ALA A 208 -1.33 -1.35 9.93
C ALA A 208 -0.12 -0.47 9.70
N GLY A 209 0.05 0.08 8.48
CA GLY A 209 1.12 1.03 8.18
C GLY A 209 1.03 2.31 9.03
N LEU A 210 -0.18 2.83 9.28
CA LEU A 210 -0.38 3.96 10.20
C LEU A 210 -0.02 3.59 11.65
N ALA A 211 -0.36 2.38 12.08
CA ALA A 211 0.01 1.88 13.41
C ALA A 211 1.52 1.67 13.54
N ASP A 212 2.18 1.14 12.50
CA ASP A 212 3.65 1.04 12.46
C ASP A 212 4.29 2.41 12.59
N ALA A 213 3.86 3.38 11.78
CA ALA A 213 4.38 4.73 11.78
C ALA A 213 4.21 5.41 13.14
N SER A 214 3.03 5.25 13.77
CA SER A 214 2.74 5.81 15.10
C SER A 214 3.61 5.19 16.19
N ASN A 215 3.75 3.86 16.19
CA ASN A 215 4.58 3.13 17.15
C ASN A 215 6.05 3.50 16.98
N LEU A 216 6.58 3.44 15.74
CA LEU A 216 7.97 3.79 15.47
C LEU A 216 8.30 5.24 15.80
N ALA A 217 7.40 6.19 15.47
CA ALA A 217 7.61 7.60 15.76
C ALA A 217 7.75 7.86 17.27
N TRP A 218 6.96 7.17 18.09
CA TRP A 218 7.08 7.23 19.55
C TRP A 218 8.44 6.72 20.04
N HIS A 219 8.90 5.57 19.55
CA HIS A 219 10.21 5.02 19.93
C HIS A 219 11.37 5.89 19.46
N LEU A 220 11.30 6.44 18.25
CA LEU A 220 12.33 7.37 17.74
C LEU A 220 12.38 8.66 18.56
N ALA A 221 11.22 9.24 18.90
CA ALA A 221 11.16 10.42 19.76
C ALA A 221 11.76 10.13 21.14
N ALA A 222 11.40 9.00 21.74
CA ALA A 222 11.92 8.57 23.03
C ALA A 222 13.45 8.47 23.06
N GLN A 223 14.03 7.96 21.97
CA GLN A 223 15.48 7.82 21.84
C GLN A 223 16.16 9.15 21.55
N ILE A 224 15.60 9.98 20.66
CA ILE A 224 16.17 11.29 20.28
C ILE A 224 16.16 12.26 21.46
N GLU A 225 15.04 12.28 22.21
CA GLU A 225 14.86 13.11 23.39
C GLU A 225 15.52 12.54 24.66
N SER A 226 16.15 11.38 24.54
CA SER A 226 16.92 10.71 25.63
C SER A 226 16.12 10.42 26.91
N TRP A 227 14.78 10.23 26.79
CA TRP A 227 13.95 9.85 27.95
C TRP A 227 13.67 8.34 28.01
N ALA A 228 14.10 7.58 27.02
CA ALA A 228 14.06 6.13 27.04
C ALA A 228 15.46 5.52 26.88
N SER A 229 15.61 4.26 27.30
CA SER A 229 16.89 3.56 27.13
C SER A 229 17.15 3.25 25.64
N PRO A 230 18.43 3.01 25.23
CA PRO A 230 18.78 2.62 23.88
C PRO A 230 18.04 1.36 23.38
N HIS A 231 17.57 0.51 24.31
CA HIS A 231 16.81 -0.70 23.99
C HIS A 231 15.36 -0.40 23.55
N ALA A 232 14.84 0.81 23.75
CA ALA A 232 13.48 1.17 23.36
C ALA A 232 13.24 0.98 21.85
N LEU A 233 14.23 1.28 21.01
CA LEU A 233 14.09 1.10 19.56
C LEU A 233 13.90 -0.37 19.13
N THR A 234 14.45 -1.32 19.88
CA THR A 234 14.27 -2.75 19.59
C THR A 234 12.85 -3.22 19.94
N ALA A 235 12.10 -2.45 20.69
CA ALA A 235 10.70 -2.75 21.01
C ALA A 235 9.80 -2.61 19.78
N TYR A 236 10.11 -1.71 18.85
CA TYR A 236 9.36 -1.57 17.60
C TYR A 236 9.15 -2.91 16.88
N GLU A 237 10.24 -3.62 16.58
CA GLU A 237 10.15 -4.92 15.90
C GLU A 237 9.41 -5.95 16.76
N LYS A 238 9.70 -6.02 18.06
CA LYS A 238 9.06 -6.96 18.98
C LYS A 238 7.56 -6.75 19.14
N GLU A 239 7.10 -5.50 19.03
CA GLU A 239 5.69 -5.14 19.16
C GLU A 239 4.95 -5.27 17.83
N ARG A 240 5.61 -4.95 16.69
CA ARG A 240 4.94 -4.91 15.39
C ARG A 240 5.02 -6.22 14.61
N HIS A 241 6.15 -6.92 14.65
CA HIS A 241 6.35 -8.16 13.90
C HIS A 241 5.30 -9.25 14.24
N PRO A 242 5.00 -9.56 15.51
CA PRO A 242 4.00 -10.56 15.85
C PRO A 242 2.58 -10.21 15.38
N ILE A 243 2.25 -8.91 15.30
CA ILE A 243 0.94 -8.47 14.81
C ILE A 243 0.85 -8.71 13.30
N THR A 244 1.94 -8.51 12.57
CA THR A 244 1.98 -8.72 11.12
C THR A 244 1.87 -10.19 10.72
N GLU A 245 2.27 -11.11 11.59
CA GLU A 245 2.15 -12.56 11.35
C GLU A 245 0.73 -13.11 11.57
N GLN A 246 -0.14 -12.36 12.27
CA GLN A 246 -1.51 -12.79 12.60
C GLN A 246 -2.54 -12.52 11.47
N VAL A 247 -2.19 -11.81 10.42
CA VAL A 247 -3.11 -11.38 9.35
C VAL A 247 -3.09 -12.28 8.08
#